data_37c93cd7ae740ebc0de76d1a7928468a
#
_entry.id   37c93cd7ae740ebc0de76d1a7928468a
#
_cell.length_a   1.000
_cell.length_b   1.000
_cell.length_c   1.000
_cell.angle_alpha   90.00
_cell.angle_beta   90.00
_cell.angle_gamma   90.00
#
_symmetry.space_group_name_H-M   'P 1'
#
loop_
_entity.id
_entity.type
_entity.pdbx_description
1 polymer ?
#
loop_
_entity_poly.entity_id
_entity_poly.type
_entity_poly.pdbx_seq_one_letter_code
_entity_poly.pdbx_strand_id
1 'polypeptide(L)'
;MPPVTVYTRAFCPYCTRAVALLERKGAAVNEIDATGCPQKRQEMIDRSGRWTFPQIFVGETHVGGCDDLHALEQCGALEDLLGIA
;
A
#
# COMPACT_ATOMS: atom_id res chain seq x y z
N MET A 1 14.72 -2.37 -5.98
CA MET A 1 13.36 -2.56 -5.44
C MET A 1 12.42 -1.59 -6.12
N PRO A 2 11.25 -2.04 -6.59
CA PRO A 2 10.28 -1.12 -7.19
C PRO A 2 9.80 -0.09 -6.15
N PRO A 3 9.37 1.11 -6.58
CA PRO A 3 8.80 2.08 -5.65
C PRO A 3 7.51 1.54 -5.04
N VAL A 4 7.33 1.81 -3.75
CA VAL A 4 6.14 1.37 -3.02
C VAL A 4 5.34 2.59 -2.62
N THR A 5 4.07 2.62 -3.02
CA THR A 5 3.16 3.71 -2.72
C THR A 5 1.97 3.20 -1.93
N VAL A 6 1.65 3.90 -0.85
CA VAL A 6 0.50 3.57 -0.01
C VAL A 6 -0.37 4.81 0.17
N TYR A 7 -1.62 4.70 -0.26
CA TYR A 7 -2.61 5.77 0.01
C TYR A 7 -3.21 5.51 1.38
N THR A 8 -3.12 6.51 2.25
CA THR A 8 -3.56 6.41 3.64
C THR A 8 -4.52 7.53 4.00
N ARG A 9 -5.10 7.41 5.18
CA ARG A 9 -5.88 8.47 5.81
C ARG A 9 -5.63 8.47 7.32
N ALA A 10 -5.98 9.57 7.99
CA ALA A 10 -5.86 9.68 9.43
C ALA A 10 -6.74 8.63 10.15
N PHE A 11 -6.31 8.21 11.33
CA PHE A 11 -7.05 7.28 12.20
C PHE A 11 -7.38 5.96 11.50
N CYS A 12 -6.43 5.43 10.75
CA CYS A 12 -6.59 4.18 10.02
C CYS A 12 -5.58 3.14 10.52
N PRO A 13 -5.96 2.25 11.45
CA PRO A 13 -5.04 1.22 11.95
C PRO A 13 -4.54 0.30 10.85
N TYR A 14 -5.36 0.01 9.85
CA TYR A 14 -4.96 -0.83 8.72
C TYR A 14 -3.87 -0.15 7.89
N CYS A 15 -3.95 1.16 7.73
CA CYS A 15 -2.90 1.92 7.05
C CYS A 15 -1.58 1.82 7.81
N THR A 16 -1.63 1.98 9.13
CA THR A 16 -0.45 1.88 9.98
C THR A 16 0.19 0.50 9.90
N ARG A 17 -0.61 -0.55 9.93
CA ARG A 17 -0.12 -1.92 9.82
C ARG A 17 0.53 -2.19 8.46
N ALA A 18 -0.08 -1.71 7.39
CA ALA A 18 0.44 -1.93 6.05
C ALA A 18 1.80 -1.25 5.88
N VAL A 19 1.91 0.00 6.29
CA VAL A 19 3.17 0.75 6.21
C VAL A 19 4.24 0.07 7.07
N ALA A 20 3.90 -0.35 8.29
CA ALA A 20 4.85 -1.00 9.18
C ALA A 20 5.39 -2.30 8.59
N LEU A 21 4.53 -3.12 7.98
CA LEU A 21 4.98 -4.35 7.34
C LEU A 21 5.94 -4.07 6.19
N LEU A 22 5.59 -3.13 5.33
CA LEU A 22 6.44 -2.78 4.19
C LEU A 22 7.79 -2.24 4.65
N GLU A 23 7.81 -1.41 5.69
CA GLU A 23 9.06 -0.88 6.24
C GLU A 23 9.92 -1.99 6.85
N ARG A 24 9.32 -2.97 7.53
CA ARG A 24 10.05 -4.12 8.04
C ARG A 24 10.68 -4.95 6.92
N LYS A 25 10.09 -4.94 5.74
CA LYS A 25 10.64 -5.62 4.56
C LYS A 25 11.73 -4.79 3.87
N GLY A 26 12.05 -3.61 4.38
CA GLY A 26 13.08 -2.76 3.82
C GLY A 26 12.60 -1.84 2.71
N ALA A 27 11.31 -1.76 2.48
CA ALA A 27 10.77 -0.87 1.45
C ALA A 27 10.80 0.59 1.92
N ALA A 28 11.19 1.49 1.00
CA ALA A 28 11.04 2.91 1.21
C ALA A 28 9.63 3.28 0.76
N VAL A 29 8.74 3.48 1.73
CA VAL A 29 7.33 3.71 1.46
C VAL A 29 7.06 5.17 1.14
N ASN A 30 6.45 5.41 -0.03
CA ASN A 30 5.91 6.72 -0.38
C ASN A 30 4.46 6.74 0.10
N GLU A 31 4.23 7.36 1.24
CA GLU A 31 2.89 7.44 1.82
C GLU A 31 2.18 8.69 1.30
N ILE A 32 1.02 8.48 0.68
CA ILE A 32 0.18 9.57 0.19
C ILE A 32 -1.02 9.69 1.14
N ASP A 33 -0.96 10.68 2.02
CA ASP A 33 -2.04 10.94 2.97
C ASP A 33 -3.15 11.70 2.25
N ALA A 34 -4.29 11.05 2.09
CA ALA A 34 -5.46 11.62 1.41
C ALA A 34 -6.44 12.28 2.37
N THR A 35 -6.09 12.43 3.65
CA THR A 35 -6.95 13.05 4.65
C THR A 35 -7.28 14.49 4.23
N GLY A 36 -8.57 14.77 4.07
CA GLY A 36 -9.01 16.09 3.70
C GLY A 36 -8.61 16.52 2.28
N CYS A 37 -8.16 15.60 1.44
CA CYS A 37 -7.73 15.92 0.07
C CYS A 37 -8.52 15.07 -0.95
N PRO A 38 -9.65 15.59 -1.45
CA PRO A 38 -10.47 14.85 -2.43
C PRO A 38 -9.71 14.47 -3.70
N GLN A 39 -8.76 15.30 -4.13
CA GLN A 39 -7.97 15.02 -5.34
C GLN A 39 -7.11 13.78 -5.18
N LYS A 40 -6.44 13.63 -4.03
CA LYS A 40 -5.61 12.44 -3.77
C LYS A 40 -6.49 11.20 -3.62
N ARG A 41 -7.65 11.34 -3.00
CA ARG A 41 -8.59 10.25 -2.88
C ARG A 41 -9.08 9.81 -4.26
N GLN A 42 -9.41 10.75 -5.13
CA GLN A 42 -9.86 10.43 -6.48
C GLN A 42 -8.76 9.75 -7.29
N GLU A 43 -7.51 10.21 -7.14
CA GLU A 43 -6.37 9.56 -7.77
C GLU A 43 -6.27 8.09 -7.35
N MET A 44 -6.42 7.83 -6.06
CA MET A 44 -6.43 6.45 -5.54
C MET A 44 -7.54 5.62 -6.17
N ILE A 45 -8.76 6.17 -6.24
CA ILE A 45 -9.90 5.48 -6.82
C ILE A 45 -9.65 5.17 -8.30
N ASP A 46 -9.14 6.14 -9.03
CA ASP A 46 -8.87 5.98 -10.47
C ASP A 46 -7.82 4.90 -10.71
N ARG A 47 -6.78 4.84 -9.86
CA ARG A 47 -5.71 3.86 -10.01
C ARG A 47 -6.08 2.47 -9.53
N SER A 48 -6.85 2.37 -8.44
CA SER A 48 -7.12 1.08 -7.78
C SER A 48 -8.48 0.49 -8.12
N GLY A 49 -9.41 1.32 -8.56
CA GLY A 49 -10.80 0.91 -8.69
C GLY A 49 -11.49 0.72 -7.34
N ARG A 50 -10.85 1.12 -6.26
CA ARG A 50 -11.37 0.99 -4.90
C ARG A 50 -11.33 2.32 -4.17
N TRP A 51 -12.17 2.46 -3.16
CA TRP A 51 -12.33 3.68 -2.35
C TRP A 51 -11.97 3.48 -0.87
N THR A 52 -11.50 2.28 -0.51
CA THR A 52 -11.09 1.97 0.86
C THR A 52 -9.61 2.25 1.07
N PHE A 53 -9.22 2.42 2.33
CA PHE A 53 -7.84 2.65 2.74
C PHE A 53 -7.36 1.50 3.62
N PRO A 54 -6.08 1.14 3.53
CA PRO A 54 -5.08 1.65 2.59
C PRO A 54 -5.26 1.05 1.20
N GLN A 55 -4.68 1.69 0.17
CA GLN A 55 -4.49 1.09 -1.13
C GLN A 55 -3.00 1.11 -1.45
N ILE A 56 -2.46 -0.04 -1.81
CA ILE A 56 -1.02 -0.28 -1.89
C ILE A 56 -0.63 -0.62 -3.31
N PHE A 57 0.46 0.00 -3.77
CA PHE A 57 1.03 -0.27 -5.09
C PHE A 57 2.52 -0.57 -4.95
N VAL A 58 2.99 -1.59 -5.65
CA VAL A 58 4.42 -1.87 -5.81
C VAL A 58 4.72 -1.64 -7.28
N GLY A 59 5.44 -0.55 -7.56
CA GLY A 59 5.54 -0.05 -8.92
C GLY A 59 4.15 0.25 -9.46
N GLU A 60 3.79 -0.34 -10.59
CA GLU A 60 2.46 -0.19 -11.16
C GLU A 60 1.51 -1.33 -10.76
N THR A 61 1.99 -2.29 -9.98
CA THR A 61 1.17 -3.43 -9.56
C THR A 61 0.31 -3.02 -8.37
N HIS A 62 -1.00 -3.13 -8.53
CA HIS A 62 -1.95 -2.88 -7.45
C HIS A 62 -2.02 -4.11 -6.54
N VAL A 63 -1.55 -3.95 -5.30
CA VAL A 63 -1.63 -5.01 -4.30
C VAL A 63 -3.03 -5.07 -3.68
N GLY A 64 -3.60 -3.93 -3.35
CA GLY A 64 -4.88 -3.84 -2.69
C GLY A 64 -4.77 -3.23 -1.31
N GLY A 65 -5.54 -3.75 -0.36
CA GLY A 65 -5.57 -3.26 1.00
C GLY A 65 -4.62 -4.02 1.93
N CYS A 66 -4.78 -3.77 3.23
CA CYS A 66 -3.95 -4.39 4.26
C CYS A 66 -4.09 -5.92 4.26
N ASP A 67 -5.30 -6.45 4.10
CA ASP A 67 -5.52 -7.90 4.08
C ASP A 67 -4.83 -8.54 2.89
N ASP A 68 -4.91 -7.91 1.71
CA ASP A 68 -4.24 -8.40 0.51
C ASP A 68 -2.73 -8.44 0.70
N LEU A 69 -2.18 -7.40 1.34
CA LEU A 69 -0.75 -7.32 1.62
C LEU A 69 -0.29 -8.45 2.55
N HIS A 70 -1.04 -8.69 3.62
CA HIS A 70 -0.71 -9.73 4.58
C HIS A 70 -0.85 -11.13 3.97
N ALA A 71 -1.80 -11.32 3.06
CA ALA A 71 -1.95 -12.57 2.33
C ALA A 71 -0.70 -12.85 1.47
N LEU A 72 -0.17 -11.83 0.80
CA LEU A 72 1.08 -11.97 0.03
C LEU A 72 2.25 -12.31 0.94
N GLU A 73 2.32 -11.69 2.13
CA GLU A 73 3.37 -11.97 3.07
C GLU A 73 3.31 -13.42 3.57
N GLN A 74 2.13 -13.91 3.88
CA GLN A 74 1.94 -15.26 4.41
C GLN A 74 2.34 -16.34 3.39
N CYS A 75 2.15 -16.11 2.11
CA CYS A 75 2.50 -17.09 1.09
C CYS A 75 3.89 -16.87 0.50
N GLY A 76 4.66 -15.89 1.00
CA GLY A 76 6.01 -15.60 0.53
C GLY A 76 6.09 -14.80 -0.77
N ALA A 77 4.95 -14.40 -1.33
CA ALA A 77 4.92 -13.68 -2.60
C ALA A 77 5.30 -12.20 -2.46
N LEU A 78 5.20 -11.63 -1.26
CA LEU A 78 5.52 -10.22 -1.06
C LEU A 78 6.99 -9.93 -1.34
N GLU A 79 7.90 -10.79 -0.89
CA GLU A 79 9.34 -10.60 -1.13
C GLU A 79 9.65 -10.66 -2.61
N ASP A 80 9.02 -11.59 -3.34
CA ASP A 80 9.19 -11.68 -4.79
C ASP A 80 8.72 -10.38 -5.48
N LEU A 81 7.56 -9.87 -5.07
CA LEU A 81 7.01 -8.66 -5.64
C LEU A 81 7.90 -7.45 -5.35
N LEU A 82 8.47 -7.38 -4.16
CA LEU A 82 9.39 -6.31 -3.77
C LEU A 82 10.78 -6.46 -4.39
N GLY A 83 11.11 -7.63 -4.93
CA GLY A 83 12.40 -7.88 -5.55
C GLY A 83 13.53 -8.11 -4.56
N ILE A 84 13.22 -8.62 -3.37
CA ILE A 84 14.20 -8.87 -2.30
C ILE A 84 14.36 -10.34 -1.96
N ALA A 85 13.66 -11.21 -2.65
CA ALA A 85 13.73 -12.65 -2.43
C ALA A 85 14.98 -13.25 -3.09
#